data_ce0b214eabded31a73ffc24cc858fbbd
#
_entry.id   ce0b214eabded31a73ffc24cc858fbbd
#
_cell.length_a   1.000
_cell.length_b   1.000
_cell.length_c   1.000
_cell.angle_alpha   90.00
_cell.angle_beta   90.00
_cell.angle_gamma   90.00
#
_symmetry.space_group_name_H-M   'P 1'
#
loop_
_entity.id
_entity.type
_entity.pdbx_description
1 polymer ?
#
loop_
_entity_poly.entity_id
_entity_poly.type
_entity_poly.pdbx_seq_one_letter_code
_entity_poly.pdbx_strand_id
1 'polypeptide(L)'
;MFPSEKAAILSLRYSKVISQGKRNDIIREIQALEQSPELLEDETCGNNFHMSRNRDNIGKEYDLSGRMVANYLRIHDLIPSLKLRIDNGEFSLISGVSLSFLQETEQNLVDQALNILECRLDNKKASALRNASGNLTADSVKSILVGDTNASKHHSSLTAPKIKPSIYKKYFSTGISPDEFNDIVDEALALYFSQKDTTEKS
;
A
#
# COMPACT_ATOMS: atom_id res chain seq x y z
N MET A 1 -17.76 18.81 -7.95
CA MET A 1 -17.47 17.60 -8.73
C MET A 1 -16.98 16.53 -7.76
N PHE A 2 -17.68 15.44 -7.67
CA PHE A 2 -17.36 14.34 -6.76
C PHE A 2 -16.10 13.56 -7.20
N PRO A 3 -15.37 12.95 -6.28
CA PRO A 3 -14.22 12.11 -6.61
C PRO A 3 -14.52 10.97 -7.60
N SER A 4 -15.67 10.34 -7.49
CA SER A 4 -16.12 9.27 -8.40
C SER A 4 -16.39 9.78 -9.82
N GLU A 5 -17.01 10.94 -9.95
CA GLU A 5 -17.25 11.61 -11.26
C GLU A 5 -15.91 11.95 -11.93
N LYS A 6 -14.98 12.50 -11.15
CA LYS A 6 -13.63 12.82 -11.63
C LYS A 6 -12.89 11.58 -12.10
N ALA A 7 -13.02 10.47 -11.36
CA ALA A 7 -12.46 9.18 -11.72
C ALA A 7 -13.03 8.67 -13.07
N ALA A 8 -14.34 8.77 -13.27
CA ALA A 8 -15.01 8.35 -14.50
C ALA A 8 -14.54 9.19 -15.72
N ILE A 9 -14.47 10.50 -15.58
CA ILE A 9 -14.02 11.40 -16.67
C ILE A 9 -12.55 11.10 -17.03
N LEU A 10 -11.68 10.98 -16.03
CA LEU A 10 -10.26 10.69 -16.26
C LEU A 10 -10.06 9.30 -16.87
N SER A 11 -10.86 8.30 -16.49
CA SER A 11 -10.83 6.96 -17.09
C SER A 11 -11.22 7.00 -18.58
N LEU A 12 -12.29 7.71 -18.92
CA LEU A 12 -12.68 7.90 -20.32
C LEU A 12 -11.61 8.65 -21.13
N ARG A 13 -11.01 9.68 -20.56
CA ARG A 13 -9.95 10.45 -21.24
C ARG A 13 -8.70 9.59 -21.44
N TYR A 14 -8.31 8.83 -20.42
CA TYR A 14 -7.16 7.95 -20.45
C TYR A 14 -7.32 6.83 -21.49
N SER A 15 -8.49 6.20 -21.56
CA SER A 15 -8.78 5.15 -22.54
C SER A 15 -8.72 5.67 -23.98
N LYS A 16 -9.20 6.91 -24.24
CA LYS A 16 -9.09 7.55 -25.54
C LYS A 16 -7.64 7.80 -25.95
N VAL A 17 -6.81 8.30 -25.03
CA VAL A 17 -5.38 8.56 -25.30
C VAL A 17 -4.64 7.26 -25.63
N ILE A 18 -4.89 6.17 -24.87
CA ILE A 18 -4.28 4.88 -25.13
C ILE A 18 -4.74 4.31 -26.48
N SER A 19 -6.02 4.38 -26.80
CA SER A 19 -6.55 3.88 -28.08
C SER A 19 -6.00 4.64 -29.27
N GLN A 20 -5.81 5.97 -29.15
CA GLN A 20 -5.18 6.79 -30.18
C GLN A 20 -3.68 6.45 -30.33
N GLY A 21 -2.96 6.22 -29.21
CA GLY A 21 -1.57 5.79 -29.23
C GLY A 21 -1.37 4.49 -30.00
N LYS A 22 -2.14 3.46 -29.66
CA LYS A 22 -2.10 2.16 -30.37
C LYS A 22 -2.38 2.30 -31.86
N ARG A 23 -3.34 3.17 -32.25
CA ARG A 23 -3.64 3.40 -33.66
C ARG A 23 -2.47 4.06 -34.39
N ASN A 24 -1.82 5.04 -33.76
CA ASN A 24 -0.67 5.72 -34.34
C ASN A 24 0.55 4.79 -34.44
N ASP A 25 0.74 3.90 -33.48
CA ASP A 25 1.82 2.90 -33.51
C ASP A 25 1.61 1.91 -34.66
N ILE A 26 0.38 1.41 -34.85
CA ILE A 26 0.02 0.55 -36.00
C ILE A 26 0.22 1.27 -37.33
N ILE A 27 -0.17 2.54 -37.43
CA ILE A 27 0.03 3.34 -38.65
C ILE A 27 1.53 3.50 -38.95
N ARG A 28 2.36 3.78 -37.94
CA ARG A 28 3.82 3.87 -38.10
C ARG A 28 4.44 2.54 -38.51
N GLU A 29 3.97 1.44 -37.92
CA GLU A 29 4.42 0.09 -38.26
C GLU A 29 4.08 -0.25 -39.71
N ILE A 30 2.85 0.05 -40.18
CA ILE A 30 2.45 -0.12 -41.56
C ILE A 30 3.32 0.73 -42.51
N GLN A 31 3.57 2.00 -42.15
CA GLN A 31 4.43 2.89 -42.94
C GLN A 31 5.89 2.42 -42.98
N ALA A 32 6.41 1.88 -41.88
CA ALA A 32 7.75 1.30 -41.85
C ALA A 32 7.87 0.04 -42.71
N LEU A 33 6.85 -0.83 -42.71
CA LEU A 33 6.79 -2.02 -43.56
C LEU A 33 6.70 -1.66 -45.04
N GLU A 34 6.02 -0.57 -45.39
CA GLU A 34 5.95 -0.07 -46.78
C GLU A 34 7.30 0.48 -47.27
N GLN A 35 8.11 1.06 -46.35
CA GLN A 35 9.38 1.73 -46.72
C GLN A 35 10.62 0.83 -46.64
N SER A 36 10.60 -0.24 -45.83
CA SER A 36 11.75 -1.14 -45.65
C SER A 36 11.32 -2.49 -45.07
N PRO A 37 11.08 -3.51 -45.92
CA PRO A 37 10.59 -4.82 -45.45
C PRO A 37 11.62 -5.63 -44.62
N GLU A 38 12.87 -5.24 -44.54
CA GLU A 38 13.98 -6.08 -43.98
C GLU A 38 14.47 -5.69 -42.61
N LEU A 39 13.90 -4.66 -41.94
CA LEU A 39 14.37 -4.20 -40.62
C LEU A 39 13.29 -4.36 -39.54
N LEU A 40 13.03 -5.59 -39.14
CA LEU A 40 12.30 -5.90 -37.90
C LEU A 40 13.29 -6.54 -36.91
N GLU A 41 14.08 -5.72 -36.22
CA GLU A 41 14.73 -6.11 -34.99
C GLU A 41 13.97 -5.51 -33.80
N ASP A 42 13.67 -6.41 -32.86
CA ASP A 42 12.96 -6.20 -31.60
C ASP A 42 13.34 -4.93 -30.83
N GLU A 43 12.49 -3.93 -30.79
CA GLU A 43 12.50 -2.95 -29.72
C GLU A 43 11.27 -3.12 -28.80
N THR A 44 11.31 -4.13 -27.95
CA THR A 44 10.40 -4.30 -26.81
C THR A 44 10.92 -3.52 -25.60
N CYS A 45 10.90 -2.18 -25.67
CA CYS A 45 11.21 -1.35 -24.51
C CYS A 45 10.36 -0.09 -24.47
N GLY A 46 9.27 -0.06 -23.70
CA GLY A 46 8.67 1.24 -23.47
C GLY A 46 7.25 1.36 -22.92
N ASN A 47 6.49 0.28 -22.73
CA ASN A 47 5.07 0.43 -22.32
C ASN A 47 4.89 1.22 -21.01
N ASN A 48 5.77 1.07 -20.02
CA ASN A 48 5.65 1.78 -18.73
C ASN A 48 5.98 3.28 -18.83
N PHE A 49 6.92 3.66 -19.69
CA PHE A 49 7.31 5.06 -19.89
C PHE A 49 6.22 5.85 -20.62
N HIS A 50 5.59 5.27 -21.63
CA HIS A 50 4.47 5.87 -22.33
C HIS A 50 3.24 6.05 -21.42
N MET A 51 2.95 5.08 -20.57
CA MET A 51 1.84 5.15 -19.60
C MET A 51 2.04 6.28 -18.57
N SER A 52 3.27 6.50 -18.12
CA SER A 52 3.61 7.59 -17.21
C SER A 52 3.41 8.93 -17.90
N ARG A 53 3.97 9.11 -19.09
CA ARG A 53 3.85 10.36 -19.88
C ARG A 53 2.40 10.71 -20.19
N ASN A 54 1.56 9.72 -20.52
CA ASN A 54 0.14 9.94 -20.80
C ASN A 54 -0.62 10.43 -19.55
N ARG A 55 -0.33 9.88 -18.36
CA ARG A 55 -0.91 10.37 -17.10
C ARG A 55 -0.48 11.79 -16.78
N ASP A 56 0.78 12.15 -17.02
CA ASP A 56 1.29 13.50 -16.78
C ASP A 56 0.67 14.51 -17.74
N ASN A 57 0.48 14.15 -19.00
CA ASN A 57 -0.18 14.99 -19.99
C ASN A 57 -1.66 15.25 -19.62
N ILE A 58 -2.39 14.20 -19.27
CA ILE A 58 -3.77 14.32 -18.81
C ILE A 58 -3.81 15.11 -17.49
N GLY A 59 -2.86 14.89 -16.59
CA GLY A 59 -2.78 15.64 -15.35
C GLY A 59 -2.70 17.14 -15.58
N LYS A 60 -1.90 17.58 -16.54
CA LYS A 60 -1.79 19.00 -16.91
C LYS A 60 -3.11 19.60 -17.43
N GLU A 61 -3.92 18.81 -18.14
CA GLU A 61 -5.24 19.27 -18.64
C GLU A 61 -6.24 19.52 -17.50
N TYR A 62 -6.07 18.87 -16.34
CA TYR A 62 -7.00 18.91 -15.21
C TYR A 62 -6.39 19.50 -13.92
N ASP A 63 -5.22 20.16 -14.00
CA ASP A 63 -4.46 20.67 -12.85
C ASP A 63 -4.16 19.59 -11.80
N LEU A 64 -3.80 18.38 -12.26
CA LEU A 64 -3.47 17.24 -11.43
C LEU A 64 -2.05 16.75 -11.72
N SER A 65 -1.39 16.19 -10.71
CA SER A 65 -0.18 15.40 -10.94
C SER A 65 -0.52 14.05 -11.60
N GLY A 66 0.41 13.47 -12.37
CA GLY A 66 0.21 12.16 -12.96
C GLY A 66 -0.06 11.06 -11.91
N ARG A 67 0.46 11.23 -10.67
CA ARG A 67 0.13 10.37 -9.53
C ARG A 67 -1.34 10.50 -9.10
N MET A 68 -1.87 11.72 -9.08
CA MET A 68 -3.29 11.93 -8.78
C MET A 68 -4.19 11.34 -9.86
N VAL A 69 -3.82 11.47 -11.13
CA VAL A 69 -4.52 10.79 -12.23
C VAL A 69 -4.52 9.28 -12.01
N ALA A 70 -3.37 8.67 -11.66
CA ALA A 70 -3.29 7.24 -11.36
C ALA A 70 -4.21 6.83 -10.19
N ASN A 71 -4.29 7.65 -9.14
CA ASN A 71 -5.18 7.41 -8.02
C ASN A 71 -6.66 7.44 -8.44
N TYR A 72 -7.08 8.41 -9.24
CA TYR A 72 -8.45 8.47 -9.76
C TYR A 72 -8.78 7.31 -10.69
N LEU A 73 -7.84 6.88 -11.54
CA LEU A 73 -8.03 5.69 -12.37
C LEU A 73 -8.28 4.45 -11.50
N ARG A 74 -7.58 4.31 -10.37
CA ARG A 74 -7.82 3.23 -9.40
C ARG A 74 -9.18 3.32 -8.72
N ILE A 75 -9.65 4.53 -8.38
CA ILE A 75 -10.99 4.73 -7.81
C ILE A 75 -12.08 4.29 -8.79
N HIS A 76 -11.83 4.36 -10.09
CA HIS A 76 -12.76 3.88 -11.10
C HIS A 76 -13.03 2.36 -10.99
N ASP A 77 -12.07 1.57 -10.47
CA ASP A 77 -12.16 0.12 -10.30
C ASP A 77 -12.92 -0.31 -9.04
N LEU A 78 -13.38 0.63 -8.20
CA LEU A 78 -14.17 0.33 -7.01
C LEU A 78 -15.63 0.01 -7.38
N ILE A 79 -16.28 -0.79 -6.52
CA ILE A 79 -17.73 -1.00 -6.58
C ILE A 79 -18.49 0.31 -6.30
N PRO A 80 -19.73 0.45 -6.83
CA PRO A 80 -20.49 1.70 -6.71
C PRO A 80 -20.72 2.16 -5.27
N SER A 81 -20.96 1.25 -4.33
CA SER A 81 -21.16 1.56 -2.92
C SER A 81 -19.94 2.21 -2.27
N LEU A 82 -18.75 1.69 -2.52
CA LEU A 82 -17.50 2.27 -2.00
C LEU A 82 -17.17 3.62 -2.66
N LYS A 83 -17.52 3.82 -3.95
CA LYS A 83 -17.40 5.13 -4.60
C LYS A 83 -18.29 6.17 -3.92
N LEU A 84 -19.54 5.81 -3.61
CA LEU A 84 -20.47 6.69 -2.92
C LEU A 84 -19.95 7.11 -1.53
N ARG A 85 -19.31 6.19 -0.79
CA ARG A 85 -18.71 6.50 0.51
C ARG A 85 -17.54 7.49 0.39
N ILE A 86 -16.73 7.40 -0.68
CA ILE A 86 -15.69 8.41 -0.95
C ILE A 86 -16.32 9.76 -1.25
N ASP A 87 -17.38 9.78 -2.03
CA ASP A 87 -18.09 11.01 -2.39
C ASP A 87 -18.73 11.68 -1.17
N ASN A 88 -19.22 10.88 -0.21
CA ASN A 88 -19.72 11.33 1.09
C ASN A 88 -18.61 11.73 2.08
N GLY A 89 -17.34 11.48 1.75
CA GLY A 89 -16.22 11.81 2.64
C GLY A 89 -16.06 10.85 3.84
N GLU A 90 -16.66 9.66 3.79
CA GLU A 90 -16.56 8.66 4.88
C GLU A 90 -15.12 8.17 5.05
N PHE A 91 -14.35 8.10 3.97
CA PHE A 91 -12.92 7.82 3.99
C PHE A 91 -12.16 8.54 2.87
N SER A 92 -10.83 8.57 3.01
CA SER A 92 -9.97 9.29 2.09
C SER A 92 -9.85 8.61 0.72
N LEU A 93 -9.52 9.40 -0.32
CA LEU A 93 -9.21 8.90 -1.65
C LEU A 93 -8.08 7.84 -1.61
N ILE A 94 -7.08 8.01 -0.75
CA ILE A 94 -5.95 7.08 -0.60
C ILE A 94 -6.41 5.75 -0.01
N SER A 95 -7.34 5.77 0.97
CA SER A 95 -7.98 4.54 1.48
C SER A 95 -8.73 3.83 0.37
N GLY A 96 -9.48 4.57 -0.47
CA GLY A 96 -10.16 4.02 -1.63
C GLY A 96 -9.22 3.38 -2.64
N VAL A 97 -8.08 4.02 -2.93
CA VAL A 97 -7.03 3.43 -3.78
C VAL A 97 -6.51 2.12 -3.20
N SER A 98 -6.37 2.00 -1.88
CA SER A 98 -5.97 0.73 -1.26
C SER A 98 -7.02 -0.36 -1.43
N LEU A 99 -8.31 -0.01 -1.31
CA LEU A 99 -9.42 -0.94 -1.52
C LEU A 99 -9.58 -1.39 -2.97
N SER A 100 -9.19 -0.56 -3.95
CA SER A 100 -9.29 -0.91 -5.37
C SER A 100 -8.37 -2.07 -5.81
N PHE A 101 -7.44 -2.49 -4.95
CA PHE A 101 -6.62 -3.68 -5.19
C PHE A 101 -7.30 -4.98 -4.75
N LEU A 102 -8.43 -4.89 -4.03
CA LEU A 102 -9.24 -6.02 -3.61
C LEU A 102 -10.10 -6.51 -4.78
N GLN A 103 -10.39 -7.81 -4.77
CA GLN A 103 -11.38 -8.38 -5.70
C GLN A 103 -12.78 -7.82 -5.39
N GLU A 104 -13.67 -7.83 -6.36
CA GLU A 104 -15.04 -7.32 -6.21
C GLU A 104 -15.78 -7.98 -5.04
N THR A 105 -15.61 -9.30 -4.87
CA THR A 105 -16.16 -10.05 -3.74
C THR A 105 -15.65 -9.55 -2.39
N GLU A 106 -14.35 -9.27 -2.30
CA GLU A 106 -13.72 -8.74 -1.10
C GLU A 106 -14.14 -7.29 -0.82
N GLN A 107 -14.28 -6.47 -1.86
CA GLN A 107 -14.81 -5.11 -1.74
C GLN A 107 -16.23 -5.12 -1.16
N ASN A 108 -17.08 -6.07 -1.60
CA ASN A 108 -18.42 -6.24 -1.05
C ASN A 108 -18.40 -6.66 0.43
N LEU A 109 -17.47 -7.56 0.84
CA LEU A 109 -17.29 -7.92 2.26
C LEU A 109 -16.89 -6.72 3.11
N VAL A 110 -15.98 -5.89 2.60
CA VAL A 110 -15.56 -4.66 3.30
C VAL A 110 -16.72 -3.68 3.42
N ASP A 111 -17.50 -3.47 2.35
CA ASP A 111 -18.66 -2.58 2.40
C ASP A 111 -19.72 -3.05 3.39
N GLN A 112 -20.04 -4.35 3.40
CA GLN A 112 -20.96 -4.94 4.38
C GLN A 112 -20.45 -4.77 5.82
N ALA A 113 -19.17 -5.01 6.06
CA ALA A 113 -18.59 -4.84 7.38
C ALA A 113 -18.61 -3.37 7.83
N LEU A 114 -18.36 -2.42 6.94
CA LEU A 114 -18.45 -0.99 7.24
C LEU A 114 -19.90 -0.58 7.60
N ASN A 115 -20.90 -1.15 6.93
CA ASN A 115 -22.31 -0.92 7.26
C ASN A 115 -22.69 -1.45 8.64
N ILE A 116 -22.19 -2.63 9.01
CA ILE A 116 -22.54 -3.28 10.29
C ILE A 116 -21.83 -2.61 11.48
N LEU A 117 -20.57 -2.24 11.30
CA LEU A 117 -19.71 -1.75 12.37
C LEU A 117 -19.78 -0.24 12.54
N GLU A 118 -20.35 0.50 11.58
CA GLU A 118 -20.41 1.96 11.53
C GLU A 118 -19.04 2.61 11.86
N CYS A 119 -17.94 1.91 11.51
CA CYS A 119 -16.61 2.33 11.86
C CYS A 119 -15.97 3.14 10.74
N ARG A 120 -15.10 4.09 11.12
CA ARG A 120 -14.33 4.88 10.16
C ARG A 120 -13.16 4.08 9.59
N LEU A 121 -13.04 4.08 8.26
CA LEU A 121 -11.91 3.50 7.55
C LEU A 121 -10.77 4.53 7.45
N ASP A 122 -9.65 4.25 8.07
CA ASP A 122 -8.43 5.02 7.93
C ASP A 122 -7.44 4.36 6.94
N ASN A 123 -6.37 5.09 6.59
CA ASN A 123 -5.37 4.59 5.65
C ASN A 123 -4.63 3.33 6.16
N LYS A 124 -4.49 3.15 7.48
CA LYS A 124 -3.82 1.98 8.07
C LYS A 124 -4.67 0.74 7.90
N LYS A 125 -5.96 0.84 8.23
CA LYS A 125 -6.94 -0.24 8.06
C LYS A 125 -7.07 -0.62 6.58
N ALA A 126 -7.18 0.38 5.68
CA ALA A 126 -7.25 0.14 4.24
C ALA A 126 -5.99 -0.56 3.70
N SER A 127 -4.81 -0.19 4.17
CA SER A 127 -3.56 -0.86 3.81
C SER A 127 -3.49 -2.29 4.37
N ALA A 128 -3.99 -2.53 5.58
CA ALA A 128 -4.05 -3.87 6.17
C ALA A 128 -4.99 -4.79 5.38
N LEU A 129 -6.16 -4.29 4.96
CA LEU A 129 -7.09 -5.01 4.08
C LEU A 129 -6.44 -5.35 2.74
N ARG A 130 -5.75 -4.40 2.11
CA ARG A 130 -5.01 -4.64 0.87
C ARG A 130 -3.94 -5.72 1.03
N ASN A 131 -3.19 -5.72 2.13
CA ASN A 131 -2.14 -6.70 2.38
C ASN A 131 -2.70 -8.12 2.61
N ALA A 132 -3.96 -8.23 3.04
CA ALA A 132 -4.67 -9.49 3.23
C ALA A 132 -5.47 -9.92 1.99
N SER A 133 -5.39 -9.17 0.86
CA SER A 133 -6.11 -9.47 -0.37
C SER A 133 -5.84 -10.90 -0.86
N GLY A 134 -6.87 -11.56 -1.36
CA GLY A 134 -6.85 -12.96 -1.80
C GLY A 134 -7.25 -13.97 -0.71
N ASN A 135 -7.25 -13.56 0.58
CA ASN A 135 -7.61 -14.41 1.72
C ASN A 135 -8.58 -13.71 2.70
N LEU A 136 -9.28 -12.67 2.26
CA LEU A 136 -10.20 -11.92 3.10
C LEU A 136 -11.49 -12.71 3.37
N THR A 137 -11.75 -12.94 4.66
CA THR A 137 -13.00 -13.49 5.17
C THR A 137 -13.78 -12.41 5.92
N ALA A 138 -15.08 -12.60 6.13
CA ALA A 138 -15.90 -11.65 6.87
C ALA A 138 -15.35 -11.37 8.30
N ASP A 139 -14.81 -12.39 8.95
CA ASP A 139 -14.24 -12.26 10.30
C ASP A 139 -12.89 -11.53 10.29
N SER A 140 -12.03 -11.80 9.31
CA SER A 140 -10.76 -11.07 9.17
C SER A 140 -10.97 -9.60 8.84
N VAL A 141 -11.95 -9.27 8.00
CA VAL A 141 -12.34 -7.89 7.71
C VAL A 141 -12.81 -7.17 8.97
N LYS A 142 -13.69 -7.81 9.78
CA LYS A 142 -14.16 -7.26 11.06
C LYS A 142 -13.01 -7.02 12.04
N SER A 143 -12.12 -7.99 12.22
CA SER A 143 -10.94 -7.85 13.10
C SER A 143 -10.05 -6.68 12.69
N ILE A 144 -9.79 -6.49 11.40
CA ILE A 144 -9.00 -5.37 10.89
C ILE A 144 -9.73 -4.03 11.11
N LEU A 145 -11.04 -3.97 10.88
CA LEU A 145 -11.82 -2.75 11.00
C LEU A 145 -12.04 -2.33 12.45
N VAL A 146 -12.24 -3.27 13.38
CA VAL A 146 -12.37 -2.99 14.81
C VAL A 146 -11.03 -2.57 15.43
N GLY A 147 -9.93 -2.99 14.81
CA GLY A 147 -8.59 -2.66 15.32
C GLY A 147 -8.06 -3.68 16.31
N ASP A 148 -8.71 -4.84 16.45
CA ASP A 148 -8.17 -6.01 17.12
C ASP A 148 -7.03 -6.59 16.27
N THR A 149 -5.92 -5.85 16.21
CA THR A 149 -4.69 -6.25 15.52
C THR A 149 -3.96 -7.37 16.27
N ASN A 150 -4.70 -8.32 16.83
CA ASN A 150 -4.14 -9.59 17.27
C ASN A 150 -3.98 -10.61 16.12
N ALA A 151 -4.51 -10.31 14.92
CA ALA A 151 -4.37 -11.17 13.75
C ALA A 151 -3.35 -10.56 12.77
N SER A 152 -2.15 -10.51 13.12
CA SER A 152 -0.87 -10.60 12.38
C SER A 152 0.23 -9.87 13.14
N LYS A 153 0.52 -10.32 14.34
CA LYS A 153 1.92 -10.35 14.76
C LYS A 153 2.58 -11.54 14.02
N HIS A 154 2.56 -11.49 12.69
CA HIS A 154 3.64 -12.07 11.95
C HIS A 154 4.88 -11.31 12.37
N HIS A 155 5.67 -11.95 13.22
CA HIS A 155 7.04 -11.62 13.54
C HIS A 155 7.37 -10.15 13.27
N SER A 156 6.86 -9.21 14.08
CA SER A 156 7.76 -8.17 14.49
C SER A 156 8.89 -8.97 15.12
N SER A 157 9.99 -9.12 14.37
CA SER A 157 11.27 -9.41 14.99
C SER A 157 11.24 -8.56 16.25
N LEU A 158 11.33 -9.22 17.42
CA LEU A 158 11.58 -8.53 18.66
C LEU A 158 12.77 -7.63 18.36
N THR A 159 12.50 -6.39 18.07
CA THR A 159 13.56 -5.39 17.98
C THR A 159 14.01 -5.32 19.43
N ALA A 160 15.07 -6.08 19.72
CA ALA A 160 15.68 -6.08 21.03
C ALA A 160 15.79 -4.62 21.47
N PRO A 161 15.35 -4.26 22.67
CA PRO A 161 15.36 -2.88 23.13
C PRO A 161 16.79 -2.36 22.97
N LYS A 162 16.99 -1.39 22.08
CA LYS A 162 18.31 -0.83 21.80
C LYS A 162 18.77 -0.10 23.06
N ILE A 163 19.82 -0.60 23.68
CA ILE A 163 20.45 0.08 24.82
C ILE A 163 20.91 1.46 24.35
N LYS A 164 20.57 2.51 25.10
CA LYS A 164 20.99 3.88 24.78
C LYS A 164 22.52 3.94 24.72
N PRO A 165 23.12 4.60 23.73
CA PRO A 165 24.59 4.69 23.58
C PRO A 165 25.31 5.21 24.82
N SER A 166 24.64 6.06 25.63
CA SER A 166 25.16 6.56 26.89
C SER A 166 25.31 5.48 27.97
N ILE A 167 24.37 4.52 28.02
CA ILE A 167 24.41 3.40 28.95
C ILE A 167 25.47 2.40 28.50
N TYR A 168 25.52 2.11 27.18
CA TYR A 168 26.55 1.23 26.62
C TYR A 168 27.96 1.75 26.94
N LYS A 169 28.24 3.03 26.66
CA LYS A 169 29.56 3.64 26.94
C LYS A 169 29.94 3.70 28.41
N LYS A 170 28.96 3.69 29.33
CA LYS A 170 29.21 3.74 30.77
C LYS A 170 29.71 2.40 31.33
N TYR A 171 29.23 1.29 30.79
CA TYR A 171 29.46 -0.04 31.35
C TYR A 171 30.33 -0.95 30.46
N PHE A 172 30.44 -0.63 29.18
CA PHE A 172 31.20 -1.43 28.22
C PHE A 172 32.32 -0.60 27.59
N SER A 173 33.53 -1.08 27.70
CA SER A 173 34.70 -0.53 26.98
C SER A 173 34.68 -0.94 25.51
N THR A 174 35.33 -0.19 24.67
CA THR A 174 35.46 -0.47 23.22
C THR A 174 36.12 -1.83 22.99
N GLY A 175 35.42 -2.78 22.37
CA GLY A 175 35.97 -4.04 21.90
C GLY A 175 35.32 -5.34 22.39
N ILE A 176 34.15 -5.25 23.04
CA ILE A 176 33.41 -6.45 23.46
C ILE A 176 32.69 -7.08 22.26
N SER A 177 32.79 -8.40 22.14
CA SER A 177 32.06 -9.16 21.12
C SER A 177 30.55 -9.17 21.40
N PRO A 178 29.68 -9.33 20.37
CA PRO A 178 28.24 -9.42 20.57
C PRO A 178 27.81 -10.56 21.51
N ASP A 179 28.50 -11.69 21.48
CA ASP A 179 28.19 -12.85 22.32
C ASP A 179 28.54 -12.58 23.77
N GLU A 180 29.74 -12.06 24.04
CA GLU A 180 30.21 -11.66 25.38
C GLU A 180 29.31 -10.55 25.98
N PHE A 181 28.80 -9.65 25.17
CA PHE A 181 27.81 -8.64 25.59
C PHE A 181 26.50 -9.27 26.05
N ASN A 182 25.97 -10.25 25.29
CA ASN A 182 24.75 -10.94 25.62
C ASN A 182 24.91 -11.75 26.94
N ASP A 183 26.04 -12.43 27.14
CA ASP A 183 26.31 -13.18 28.36
C ASP A 183 26.34 -12.28 29.60
N ILE A 184 27.02 -11.13 29.51
CA ILE A 184 27.06 -10.14 30.60
C ILE A 184 25.66 -9.59 30.92
N VAL A 185 24.85 -9.32 29.90
CA VAL A 185 23.48 -8.81 30.08
C VAL A 185 22.60 -9.88 30.72
N ASP A 186 22.73 -11.14 30.32
CA ASP A 186 21.94 -12.25 30.87
C ASP A 186 22.28 -12.49 32.35
N GLU A 187 23.56 -12.50 32.70
CA GLU A 187 24.03 -12.62 34.09
C GLU A 187 23.56 -11.44 34.95
N ALA A 188 23.65 -10.21 34.44
CA ALA A 188 23.20 -9.02 35.14
C ALA A 188 21.69 -9.03 35.40
N LEU A 189 20.89 -9.48 34.44
CA LEU A 189 19.44 -9.63 34.60
C LEU A 189 19.08 -10.73 35.60
N ALA A 190 19.77 -11.89 35.56
CA ALA A 190 19.57 -12.97 36.51
C ALA A 190 19.84 -12.52 37.95
N LEU A 191 20.93 -11.77 38.17
CA LEU A 191 21.25 -11.20 39.50
C LEU A 191 20.19 -10.17 39.93
N TYR A 192 19.74 -9.29 39.05
CA TYR A 192 18.74 -8.27 39.36
C TYR A 192 17.40 -8.90 39.79
N PHE A 193 16.92 -9.90 39.06
CA PHE A 193 15.64 -10.55 39.39
C PHE A 193 15.75 -11.42 40.65
N SER A 194 16.87 -12.11 40.88
CA SER A 194 17.08 -12.86 42.13
C SER A 194 17.08 -11.97 43.37
N GLN A 195 17.64 -10.78 43.29
CA GLN A 195 17.61 -9.77 44.37
C GLN A 195 16.22 -9.20 44.64
N LYS A 196 15.44 -9.00 43.56
CA LYS A 196 14.07 -8.49 43.65
C LYS A 196 13.13 -9.47 44.32
N ASP A 197 13.25 -10.78 44.00
CA ASP A 197 12.45 -11.83 44.59
C ASP A 197 12.74 -12.03 46.12
N THR A 198 13.93 -11.66 46.57
CA THR A 198 14.29 -11.68 48.00
C THR A 198 13.76 -10.48 48.75
N THR A 199 13.57 -9.33 48.12
CA THR A 199 13.02 -8.11 48.75
C THR A 199 11.49 -8.10 48.84
N GLU A 200 10.77 -8.89 48.03
CA GLU A 200 9.30 -9.01 48.10
C GLU A 200 8.84 -10.06 49.14
N LYS A 201 9.76 -10.82 49.73
CA LYS A 201 9.47 -11.85 50.76
C LYS A 201 9.86 -11.47 52.19
N SER A 202 10.29 -10.22 52.42
CA SER A 202 10.52 -9.61 53.75
C SER A 202 9.48 -8.58 54.04
#